data_1c5e7ce2b40c82aa640f8928832a11b2
#
_entry.id   1c5e7ce2b40c82aa640f8928832a11b2
#
_cell.length_a   1.000
_cell.length_b   1.000
_cell.length_c   1.000
_cell.angle_alpha   90.00
_cell.angle_beta   90.00
_cell.angle_gamma   90.00
#
_symmetry.space_group_name_H-M   'P 1'
#
loop_
_entity.id
_entity.type
_entity.pdbx_description
1 polymer ?
#
loop_
_entity_poly.entity_id
_entity_poly.type
_entity_poly.pdbx_seq_one_letter_code
_entity_poly.pdbx_strand_id
1 'polypeptide(L)'
;MRPDHSGSLPRAAAFSEDERKAVYKAIETRRDVRSEFLPDILPDDVIKRLLEAAHHAPSVGFMQPWNFILVRDPDVKSAVWDAFNRANLEAAEMFSGERQQAYRSLKLEGIRSAPLGICITCDPDRCGDVVLGRTHNPRMDSYSTVCAVQNLWLAARAEGIGVGWVSIFHEADLKQILGVPERVEIVAWLCVGYVDQLYEQPELAVKGWRQRMPVAELIFADRWGNGEGIE
;
A
#
# COMPACT_ATOMS: atom_id res chain seq x y z
N MET A 1 28.58 -25.55 16.81
CA MET A 1 29.07 -24.40 17.57
C MET A 1 27.93 -23.38 17.60
N ARG A 2 27.26 -23.13 18.74
CA ARG A 2 26.24 -22.10 18.85
C ARG A 2 26.94 -20.76 18.90
N PRO A 3 26.52 -19.73 18.13
CA PRO A 3 27.09 -18.39 18.27
C PRO A 3 26.82 -17.86 19.70
N ASP A 4 27.81 -17.30 20.32
CA ASP A 4 27.71 -16.65 21.64
C ASP A 4 26.90 -15.33 21.43
N HIS A 5 25.68 -15.28 21.91
CA HIS A 5 24.80 -14.10 21.86
C HIS A 5 24.87 -13.23 23.13
N SER A 6 25.99 -13.23 23.87
CA SER A 6 26.20 -12.42 25.09
C SER A 6 26.41 -10.92 24.84
N GLY A 7 26.41 -10.46 23.59
CA GLY A 7 26.46 -9.04 23.23
C GLY A 7 25.13 -8.34 23.42
N SER A 8 25.04 -7.31 24.27
CA SER A 8 23.88 -6.44 24.36
C SER A 8 23.64 -5.76 22.99
N LEU A 9 22.42 -5.83 22.48
CA LEU A 9 22.06 -5.10 21.25
C LEU A 9 22.31 -3.59 21.43
N PRO A 10 22.90 -2.90 20.44
CA PRO A 10 23.09 -1.46 20.49
C PRO A 10 21.73 -0.75 20.61
N ARG A 11 21.67 0.31 21.43
CA ARG A 11 20.45 1.09 21.61
C ARG A 11 20.27 2.04 20.45
N ALA A 12 19.04 2.13 19.93
CA ALA A 12 18.66 3.15 18.96
C ALA A 12 18.64 4.55 19.61
N ALA A 13 19.03 5.57 18.87
CA ALA A 13 18.90 6.95 19.30
C ALA A 13 17.42 7.37 19.36
N ALA A 14 17.09 8.30 20.28
CA ALA A 14 15.77 8.91 20.30
C ALA A 14 15.62 9.92 19.15
N PHE A 15 14.41 10.09 18.64
CA PHE A 15 14.10 11.10 17.64
C PHE A 15 14.08 12.50 18.26
N SER A 16 14.65 13.46 17.57
CA SER A 16 14.46 14.89 17.83
C SER A 16 12.99 15.28 17.61
N GLU A 17 12.61 16.47 18.07
CA GLU A 17 11.25 16.99 17.88
C GLU A 17 10.90 17.16 16.38
N ASP A 18 11.83 17.65 15.58
CA ASP A 18 11.62 17.87 14.15
C ASP A 18 11.50 16.56 13.37
N GLU A 19 12.29 15.54 13.71
CA GLU A 19 12.14 14.21 13.13
C GLU A 19 10.78 13.60 13.47
N ARG A 20 10.29 13.73 14.71
CA ARG A 20 8.94 13.30 15.08
C ARG A 20 7.87 14.02 14.27
N LYS A 21 7.94 15.34 14.18
CA LYS A 21 6.99 16.15 13.39
C LYS A 21 6.98 15.73 11.92
N ALA A 22 8.15 15.44 11.34
CA ALA A 22 8.25 14.99 9.95
C ALA A 22 7.54 13.66 9.72
N VAL A 23 7.71 12.68 10.63
CA VAL A 23 7.02 11.39 10.56
C VAL A 23 5.49 11.55 10.63
N TYR A 24 4.97 12.28 11.62
CA TYR A 24 3.53 12.53 11.74
C TYR A 24 2.98 13.29 10.53
N LYS A 25 3.70 14.29 10.03
CA LYS A 25 3.32 15.01 8.82
C LYS A 25 3.17 14.08 7.61
N ALA A 26 4.10 13.14 7.41
CA ALA A 26 4.00 12.17 6.32
C ALA A 26 2.75 11.28 6.48
N ILE A 27 2.48 10.78 7.68
CA ILE A 27 1.32 9.95 8.00
C ILE A 27 0.00 10.70 7.75
N GLU A 28 -0.11 11.93 8.26
CA GLU A 28 -1.34 12.72 8.21
C GLU A 28 -1.65 13.26 6.81
N THR A 29 -0.60 13.58 6.04
CA THR A 29 -0.74 14.23 4.73
C THR A 29 -0.56 13.30 3.53
N ARG A 30 -0.33 12.00 3.74
CA ARG A 30 -0.34 11.00 2.66
C ARG A 30 -1.73 10.95 2.01
N ARG A 31 -1.76 10.89 0.69
CA ARG A 31 -3.00 10.78 -0.10
C ARG A 31 -2.89 9.64 -1.11
N ASP A 32 -4.04 9.10 -1.46
CA ASP A 32 -4.23 8.17 -2.56
C ASP A 32 -4.39 8.98 -3.84
N VAL A 33 -3.40 8.94 -4.72
CA VAL A 33 -3.32 9.77 -5.93
C VAL A 33 -3.86 8.99 -7.12
N ARG A 34 -4.68 9.63 -7.96
CA ARG A 34 -5.37 8.97 -9.08
C ARG A 34 -5.26 9.71 -10.41
N SER A 35 -5.28 11.04 -10.42
CA SER A 35 -5.33 11.87 -11.61
C SER A 35 -4.20 12.90 -11.74
N GLU A 36 -3.46 13.15 -10.68
CA GLU A 36 -2.51 14.24 -10.56
C GLU A 36 -1.08 13.88 -11.00
N PHE A 37 -0.89 12.69 -11.62
CA PHE A 37 0.43 12.24 -12.04
C PHE A 37 0.99 13.06 -13.21
N LEU A 38 2.24 13.50 -13.07
CA LEU A 38 3.04 14.09 -14.12
C LEU A 38 3.71 12.98 -14.96
N PRO A 39 4.01 13.24 -16.25
CA PRO A 39 4.61 12.25 -17.13
C PRO A 39 6.10 12.01 -16.86
N ASP A 40 6.72 12.79 -15.98
CA ASP A 40 8.15 12.76 -15.69
C ASP A 40 8.56 11.40 -15.08
N ILE A 41 9.62 10.82 -15.67
CA ILE A 41 10.12 9.51 -15.22
C ILE A 41 10.85 9.68 -13.88
N LEU A 42 10.56 8.79 -12.95
CA LEU A 42 11.28 8.73 -11.68
C LEU A 42 12.71 8.19 -11.90
N PRO A 43 13.75 8.86 -11.39
CA PRO A 43 15.11 8.34 -11.39
C PRO A 43 15.24 7.01 -10.65
N ASP A 44 16.15 6.15 -11.11
CA ASP A 44 16.33 4.82 -10.51
C ASP A 44 16.80 4.87 -9.04
N ASP A 45 17.57 5.89 -8.66
CA ASP A 45 18.00 6.10 -7.27
C ASP A 45 16.82 6.47 -6.35
N VAL A 46 15.84 7.23 -6.84
CA VAL A 46 14.58 7.52 -6.13
C VAL A 46 13.79 6.24 -5.94
N ILE A 47 13.58 5.48 -7.02
CA ILE A 47 12.86 4.20 -6.95
C ILE A 47 13.54 3.26 -5.96
N LYS A 48 14.86 3.17 -5.99
CA LYS A 48 15.64 2.36 -5.07
C LYS A 48 15.39 2.76 -3.60
N ARG A 49 15.42 4.05 -3.27
CA ARG A 49 15.14 4.52 -1.90
C ARG A 49 13.73 4.14 -1.44
N LEU A 50 12.72 4.24 -2.33
CA LEU A 50 11.35 3.83 -2.00
C LEU A 50 11.25 2.32 -1.72
N LEU A 51 11.92 1.50 -2.54
CA LEU A 51 11.96 0.05 -2.36
C LEU A 51 12.74 -0.35 -1.10
N GLU A 52 13.83 0.34 -0.76
CA GLU A 52 14.57 0.14 0.49
C GLU A 52 13.70 0.49 1.70
N ALA A 53 12.95 1.59 1.65
CA ALA A 53 11.99 1.94 2.71
C ALA A 53 10.93 0.86 2.89
N ALA A 54 10.39 0.33 1.80
CA ALA A 54 9.47 -0.82 1.85
C ALA A 54 10.13 -2.04 2.49
N HIS A 55 11.37 -2.34 2.11
CA HIS A 55 12.12 -3.50 2.60
C HIS A 55 12.45 -3.42 4.09
N HIS A 56 12.46 -2.24 4.69
CA HIS A 56 12.62 -2.05 6.13
C HIS A 56 11.34 -2.29 6.95
N ALA A 57 10.26 -2.73 6.32
CA ALA A 57 9.04 -3.08 7.03
C ALA A 57 9.26 -4.27 7.98
N PRO A 58 8.55 -4.32 9.12
CA PRO A 58 8.53 -5.50 9.96
C PRO A 58 7.85 -6.66 9.23
N SER A 59 8.31 -7.89 9.49
CA SER A 59 7.66 -9.08 8.95
C SER A 59 7.64 -10.22 9.97
N VAL A 60 6.59 -11.02 9.89
CA VAL A 60 6.44 -12.21 10.73
C VAL A 60 7.66 -13.13 10.55
N GLY A 61 8.26 -13.56 11.65
CA GLY A 61 9.46 -14.41 11.62
C GLY A 61 10.64 -13.83 10.81
N PHE A 62 10.64 -12.52 10.54
CA PHE A 62 11.62 -11.84 9.67
C PHE A 62 11.68 -12.43 8.25
N MET A 63 10.54 -12.94 7.73
CA MET A 63 10.50 -13.67 6.46
C MET A 63 10.56 -12.79 5.21
N GLN A 64 10.19 -11.50 5.29
CA GLN A 64 10.23 -10.54 4.18
C GLN A 64 9.55 -11.10 2.91
N PRO A 65 8.24 -11.42 2.99
CA PRO A 65 7.55 -12.20 1.96
C PRO A 65 7.31 -11.46 0.64
N TRP A 66 7.56 -10.17 0.61
CA TRP A 66 7.27 -9.28 -0.53
C TRP A 66 8.24 -9.43 -1.69
N ASN A 67 7.72 -9.25 -2.91
CA ASN A 67 8.49 -8.96 -4.11
C ASN A 67 7.92 -7.71 -4.78
N PHE A 68 8.72 -7.06 -5.62
CA PHE A 68 8.36 -5.83 -6.32
C PHE A 68 8.55 -6.04 -7.83
N ILE A 69 7.47 -5.92 -8.62
CA ILE A 69 7.49 -5.94 -10.08
C ILE A 69 7.33 -4.50 -10.56
N LEU A 70 8.37 -3.95 -11.17
CA LEU A 70 8.38 -2.59 -11.70
C LEU A 70 7.87 -2.60 -13.15
N VAL A 71 6.77 -1.92 -13.40
CA VAL A 71 6.12 -1.89 -14.72
C VAL A 71 6.19 -0.49 -15.29
N ARG A 72 7.03 -0.33 -16.33
CA ARG A 72 7.17 0.91 -17.12
C ARG A 72 6.60 0.75 -18.52
N ASP A 73 6.51 -0.48 -19.02
CA ASP A 73 6.04 -0.82 -20.36
C ASP A 73 4.58 -0.36 -20.54
N PRO A 74 4.30 0.49 -21.55
CA PRO A 74 2.96 1.01 -21.79
C PRO A 74 1.96 -0.07 -22.23
N ASP A 75 2.41 -1.12 -22.90
CA ASP A 75 1.53 -2.21 -23.33
C ASP A 75 1.09 -3.06 -22.16
N VAL A 76 2.03 -3.36 -21.22
CA VAL A 76 1.70 -4.04 -19.97
C VAL A 76 0.76 -3.19 -19.12
N LYS A 77 1.02 -1.88 -18.98
CA LYS A 77 0.14 -0.97 -18.24
C LYS A 77 -1.26 -0.89 -18.89
N SER A 78 -1.34 -0.94 -20.22
CA SER A 78 -2.62 -0.97 -20.92
C SER A 78 -3.39 -2.26 -20.62
N ALA A 79 -2.74 -3.41 -20.64
CA ALA A 79 -3.36 -4.69 -20.27
C ALA A 79 -3.88 -4.70 -18.82
N VAL A 80 -3.09 -4.14 -17.89
CA VAL A 80 -3.52 -3.96 -16.49
C VAL A 80 -4.71 -3.02 -16.38
N TRP A 81 -4.73 -1.92 -17.16
CA TRP A 81 -5.86 -1.01 -17.20
C TRP A 81 -7.13 -1.69 -17.74
N ASP A 82 -7.01 -2.53 -18.77
CA ASP A 82 -8.15 -3.27 -19.33
C ASP A 82 -8.73 -4.26 -18.29
N ALA A 83 -7.86 -4.91 -17.50
CA ALA A 83 -8.28 -5.76 -16.37
C ALA A 83 -9.01 -4.95 -15.28
N PHE A 84 -8.45 -3.79 -14.89
CA PHE A 84 -9.12 -2.84 -14.00
C PHE A 84 -10.49 -2.42 -14.53
N ASN A 85 -10.57 -2.01 -15.78
CA ASN A 85 -11.80 -1.48 -16.38
C ASN A 85 -12.93 -2.53 -16.37
N ARG A 86 -12.63 -3.79 -16.68
CA ARG A 86 -13.63 -4.89 -16.57
C ARG A 86 -14.14 -5.03 -15.14
N ALA A 87 -13.26 -5.19 -14.18
CA ALA A 87 -13.63 -5.34 -12.77
C ALA A 87 -14.35 -4.10 -12.21
N ASN A 88 -13.98 -2.90 -12.67
CA ASN A 88 -14.62 -1.65 -12.25
C ASN A 88 -16.06 -1.52 -12.78
N LEU A 89 -16.33 -1.97 -14.00
CA LEU A 89 -17.69 -2.04 -14.54
C LEU A 89 -18.54 -3.03 -13.74
N GLU A 90 -18.03 -4.20 -13.43
CA GLU A 90 -18.71 -5.18 -12.55
C GLU A 90 -18.97 -4.62 -11.15
N ALA A 91 -17.99 -3.96 -10.54
CA ALA A 91 -18.14 -3.32 -9.24
C ALA A 91 -19.22 -2.20 -9.25
N ALA A 92 -19.34 -1.45 -10.34
CA ALA A 92 -20.37 -0.43 -10.48
C ALA A 92 -21.79 -1.01 -10.43
N GLU A 93 -21.99 -2.22 -10.94
CA GLU A 93 -23.29 -2.92 -10.93
C GLU A 93 -23.66 -3.46 -9.53
N MET A 94 -22.72 -3.52 -8.59
CA MET A 94 -23.00 -3.89 -7.19
C MET A 94 -23.71 -2.77 -6.41
N PHE A 95 -23.72 -1.56 -6.96
CA PHE A 95 -24.42 -0.41 -6.38
C PHE A 95 -25.70 -0.11 -7.17
N SER A 96 -26.64 0.60 -6.56
CA SER A 96 -27.90 1.02 -7.20
C SER A 96 -28.20 2.50 -6.89
N GLY A 97 -29.07 3.11 -7.74
CA GLY A 97 -29.57 4.46 -7.55
C GLY A 97 -28.44 5.52 -7.47
N GLU A 98 -28.61 6.47 -6.57
CA GLU A 98 -27.65 7.58 -6.38
C GLU A 98 -26.23 7.09 -6.01
N ARG A 99 -26.14 5.96 -5.27
CA ARG A 99 -24.85 5.40 -4.90
C ARG A 99 -24.07 4.85 -6.10
N GLN A 100 -24.78 4.27 -7.08
CA GLN A 100 -24.15 3.83 -8.33
C GLN A 100 -23.67 5.01 -9.17
N GLN A 101 -24.47 6.09 -9.25
CA GLN A 101 -24.08 7.31 -9.94
C GLN A 101 -22.83 7.93 -9.29
N ALA A 102 -22.84 8.02 -7.96
CA ALA A 102 -21.68 8.50 -7.19
C ALA A 102 -20.43 7.65 -7.45
N TYR A 103 -20.53 6.30 -7.42
CA TYR A 103 -19.43 5.41 -7.74
C TYR A 103 -18.86 5.66 -9.14
N ARG A 104 -19.71 5.75 -10.15
CA ARG A 104 -19.31 5.99 -11.55
C ARG A 104 -18.65 7.36 -11.77
N SER A 105 -18.88 8.32 -10.88
CA SER A 105 -18.24 9.64 -10.93
C SER A 105 -16.83 9.67 -10.32
N LEU A 106 -16.43 8.61 -9.62
CA LEU A 106 -15.10 8.55 -8.97
C LEU A 106 -14.02 8.18 -9.99
N LYS A 107 -12.89 8.87 -9.95
CA LYS A 107 -11.64 8.41 -10.55
C LYS A 107 -10.97 7.46 -9.55
N LEU A 108 -10.79 6.19 -9.93
CA LEU A 108 -10.35 5.13 -9.02
C LEU A 108 -8.97 4.52 -9.37
N GLU A 109 -8.30 5.06 -10.39
CA GLU A 109 -7.01 4.57 -10.86
C GLU A 109 -6.15 5.69 -11.47
N GLY A 110 -4.85 5.44 -11.57
CA GLY A 110 -3.86 6.22 -12.28
C GLY A 110 -2.94 5.36 -13.15
N ILE A 111 -3.41 4.17 -13.58
CA ILE A 111 -2.58 3.12 -14.19
C ILE A 111 -1.87 3.62 -15.45
N ARG A 112 -2.59 4.32 -16.33
CA ARG A 112 -2.02 4.84 -17.58
C ARG A 112 -1.29 6.17 -17.38
N SER A 113 -1.73 7.01 -16.43
CA SER A 113 -1.15 8.34 -16.20
C SER A 113 0.15 8.30 -15.38
N ALA A 114 0.26 7.41 -14.39
CA ALA A 114 1.50 7.29 -13.62
C ALA A 114 2.65 6.73 -14.49
N PRO A 115 3.87 7.31 -14.42
CA PRO A 115 5.02 6.83 -15.17
C PRO A 115 5.47 5.42 -14.76
N LEU A 116 5.21 5.01 -13.50
CA LEU A 116 5.61 3.73 -12.95
C LEU A 116 4.42 3.02 -12.28
N GLY A 117 4.20 1.75 -12.64
CA GLY A 117 3.42 0.80 -11.87
C GLY A 117 4.34 -0.07 -11.00
N ILE A 118 3.97 -0.32 -9.75
CA ILE A 118 4.66 -1.28 -8.88
C ILE A 118 3.63 -2.31 -8.42
N CYS A 119 3.75 -3.55 -8.90
CA CYS A 119 2.98 -4.66 -8.34
C CYS A 119 3.77 -5.26 -7.17
N ILE A 120 3.16 -5.29 -6.00
CA ILE A 120 3.73 -5.88 -4.78
C ILE A 120 3.04 -7.19 -4.51
N THR A 121 3.84 -8.26 -4.44
CA THR A 121 3.36 -9.63 -4.22
C THR A 121 3.83 -10.17 -2.89
N CYS A 122 3.13 -11.19 -2.37
CA CYS A 122 3.48 -11.95 -1.18
C CYS A 122 3.78 -13.39 -1.57
N ASP A 123 4.99 -13.88 -1.30
CA ASP A 123 5.37 -15.28 -1.49
C ASP A 123 5.29 -16.02 -0.15
N PRO A 124 4.25 -16.86 0.07
CA PRO A 124 4.03 -17.55 1.34
C PRO A 124 5.09 -18.61 1.63
N ASP A 125 5.81 -19.09 0.60
CA ASP A 125 6.78 -20.18 0.73
C ASP A 125 8.21 -19.71 1.04
N ARG A 126 8.43 -18.39 1.13
CA ARG A 126 9.79 -17.79 1.22
C ARG A 126 10.67 -18.36 2.33
N CYS A 127 10.11 -18.72 3.46
CA CYS A 127 10.87 -19.25 4.61
C CYS A 127 10.41 -20.68 5.00
N GLY A 128 9.80 -21.41 4.07
CA GLY A 128 9.31 -22.76 4.29
C GLY A 128 7.97 -22.80 5.03
N ASP A 129 7.54 -24.03 5.37
CA ASP A 129 6.20 -24.30 5.88
C ASP A 129 5.94 -23.74 7.28
N VAL A 130 6.96 -23.69 8.13
CA VAL A 130 6.85 -23.27 9.52
C VAL A 130 7.64 -21.99 9.77
N VAL A 131 6.93 -20.88 9.95
CA VAL A 131 7.52 -19.57 10.23
C VAL A 131 7.13 -19.10 11.63
N LEU A 132 8.10 -18.59 12.39
CA LEU A 132 7.89 -18.04 13.74
C LEU A 132 6.80 -16.94 13.70
N GLY A 133 5.74 -17.16 14.48
CA GLY A 133 4.62 -16.20 14.56
C GLY A 133 3.53 -16.39 13.51
N ARG A 134 3.71 -17.23 12.48
CA ARG A 134 2.70 -17.57 11.46
C ARG A 134 1.89 -18.83 11.77
N THR A 135 2.33 -19.63 12.71
CA THR A 135 1.83 -20.98 12.99
C THR A 135 0.33 -21.09 13.19
N HIS A 136 -0.31 -20.07 13.74
CA HIS A 136 -1.76 -20.04 14.02
C HIS A 136 -2.51 -18.97 13.21
N ASN A 137 -1.80 -18.10 12.51
CA ASN A 137 -2.38 -17.08 11.65
C ASN A 137 -1.60 -16.99 10.33
N PRO A 138 -2.03 -17.75 9.30
CA PRO A 138 -1.35 -17.76 8.01
C PRO A 138 -1.41 -16.41 7.25
N ARG A 139 -2.30 -15.48 7.66
CA ARG A 139 -2.41 -14.15 7.04
C ARG A 139 -1.27 -13.20 7.43
N MET A 140 -0.40 -13.60 8.36
CA MET A 140 0.68 -12.72 8.85
C MET A 140 1.71 -12.37 7.77
N ASP A 141 1.88 -13.20 6.74
CA ASP A 141 2.70 -12.89 5.58
C ASP A 141 2.10 -11.74 4.74
N SER A 142 0.82 -11.81 4.38
CA SER A 142 0.11 -10.72 3.69
C SER A 142 0.09 -9.45 4.55
N TYR A 143 -0.13 -9.54 5.86
CA TYR A 143 -0.07 -8.36 6.76
C TYR A 143 1.33 -7.76 6.79
N SER A 144 2.38 -8.58 6.77
CA SER A 144 3.77 -8.11 6.67
C SER A 144 4.00 -7.37 5.35
N THR A 145 3.48 -7.89 4.24
CA THR A 145 3.58 -7.26 2.93
C THR A 145 2.84 -5.91 2.89
N VAL A 146 1.68 -5.79 3.54
CA VAL A 146 0.95 -4.52 3.68
C VAL A 146 1.77 -3.48 4.45
N CYS A 147 2.56 -3.88 5.45
CA CYS A 147 3.50 -2.96 6.13
C CYS A 147 4.56 -2.42 5.14
N ALA A 148 5.07 -3.25 4.23
CA ALA A 148 6.00 -2.79 3.18
C ALA A 148 5.34 -1.80 2.22
N VAL A 149 4.08 -2.04 1.81
CA VAL A 149 3.30 -1.08 1.02
C VAL A 149 3.19 0.26 1.73
N GLN A 150 2.84 0.26 3.02
CA GLN A 150 2.68 1.48 3.80
C GLN A 150 3.99 2.24 3.97
N ASN A 151 5.11 1.55 4.22
CA ASN A 151 6.43 2.17 4.31
C ASN A 151 6.83 2.87 3.00
N LEU A 152 6.64 2.19 1.85
CA LEU A 152 6.86 2.78 0.53
C LEU A 152 6.04 4.07 0.36
N TRP A 153 4.78 4.03 0.73
CA TRP A 153 3.86 5.16 0.57
C TRP A 153 4.26 6.36 1.42
N LEU A 154 4.69 6.13 2.66
CA LEU A 154 5.16 7.21 3.54
C LEU A 154 6.49 7.81 3.05
N ALA A 155 7.42 6.96 2.58
CA ALA A 155 8.68 7.42 1.98
C ALA A 155 8.42 8.25 0.71
N ALA A 156 7.55 7.78 -0.18
CA ALA A 156 7.14 8.53 -1.38
C ALA A 156 6.53 9.90 -1.00
N ARG A 157 5.65 9.94 0.01
CA ARG A 157 5.09 11.21 0.51
C ARG A 157 6.16 12.17 1.02
N ALA A 158 7.17 11.65 1.71
CA ALA A 158 8.29 12.47 2.21
C ALA A 158 9.14 13.05 1.07
N GLU A 159 9.27 12.35 -0.06
CA GLU A 159 9.98 12.79 -1.26
C GLU A 159 9.10 13.59 -2.23
N GLY A 160 7.84 13.90 -1.89
CA GLY A 160 6.93 14.64 -2.77
C GLY A 160 6.35 13.81 -3.92
N ILE A 161 6.45 12.48 -3.84
CA ILE A 161 5.98 11.54 -4.85
C ILE A 161 4.58 11.06 -4.51
N GLY A 162 3.69 11.05 -5.49
CA GLY A 162 2.35 10.50 -5.40
C GLY A 162 2.34 8.99 -5.53
N VAL A 163 1.48 8.35 -4.73
CA VAL A 163 1.19 6.93 -4.82
C VAL A 163 -0.32 6.72 -4.78
N GLY A 164 -0.83 5.91 -5.69
CA GLY A 164 -2.22 5.46 -5.70
C GLY A 164 -2.30 3.95 -5.65
N TRP A 165 -3.08 3.39 -4.69
CA TRP A 165 -3.29 1.95 -4.58
C TRP A 165 -4.58 1.55 -5.32
N VAL A 166 -4.43 0.79 -6.39
CA VAL A 166 -5.55 0.24 -7.16
C VAL A 166 -5.77 -1.21 -6.74
N SER A 167 -6.99 -1.53 -6.32
CA SER A 167 -7.38 -2.86 -5.81
C SER A 167 -8.55 -3.51 -6.57
N ILE A 168 -9.11 -2.82 -7.56
CA ILE A 168 -10.28 -3.30 -8.31
C ILE A 168 -9.78 -4.14 -9.49
N PHE A 169 -9.47 -5.41 -9.21
CA PHE A 169 -9.00 -6.40 -10.18
C PHE A 169 -9.51 -7.79 -9.82
N HIS A 170 -9.65 -8.65 -10.81
CA HIS A 170 -9.56 -10.09 -10.59
C HIS A 170 -8.08 -10.46 -10.50
N GLU A 171 -7.64 -11.05 -9.40
CA GLU A 171 -6.24 -11.38 -9.16
C GLU A 171 -5.64 -12.25 -10.27
N ALA A 172 -6.41 -13.19 -10.79
CA ALA A 172 -6.01 -14.08 -11.88
C ALA A 172 -5.60 -13.32 -13.16
N ASP A 173 -6.30 -12.21 -13.48
CA ASP A 173 -5.94 -11.38 -14.63
C ASP A 173 -4.56 -10.76 -14.47
N LEU A 174 -4.28 -10.20 -13.29
CA LEU A 174 -2.97 -9.61 -12.99
C LEU A 174 -1.86 -10.65 -12.98
N LYS A 175 -2.11 -11.84 -12.41
CA LYS A 175 -1.16 -12.96 -12.43
C LYS A 175 -0.81 -13.35 -13.86
N GLN A 176 -1.80 -13.47 -14.74
CA GLN A 176 -1.59 -13.78 -16.14
C GLN A 176 -0.79 -12.71 -16.87
N ILE A 177 -1.13 -11.42 -16.69
CA ILE A 177 -0.47 -10.29 -17.35
C ILE A 177 0.98 -10.17 -16.91
N LEU A 178 1.25 -10.38 -15.62
CA LEU A 178 2.57 -10.15 -15.02
C LEU A 178 3.42 -11.42 -14.88
N GLY A 179 2.90 -12.58 -15.26
CA GLY A 179 3.60 -13.87 -15.12
C GLY A 179 3.81 -14.29 -13.66
N VAL A 180 2.93 -13.89 -12.74
CA VAL A 180 3.03 -14.21 -11.31
C VAL A 180 2.57 -15.67 -11.09
N PRO A 181 3.37 -16.51 -10.40
CA PRO A 181 2.97 -17.88 -10.10
C PRO A 181 1.68 -17.96 -9.27
N GLU A 182 0.86 -19.00 -9.49
CA GLU A 182 -0.46 -19.16 -8.85
C GLU A 182 -0.40 -19.07 -7.31
N ARG A 183 0.65 -19.66 -6.71
CA ARG A 183 0.85 -19.68 -5.25
C ARG A 183 1.21 -18.31 -4.64
N VAL A 184 1.66 -17.36 -5.46
CA VAL A 184 2.08 -16.02 -5.01
C VAL A 184 0.88 -15.09 -5.05
N GLU A 185 0.55 -14.47 -3.92
CA GLU A 185 -0.56 -13.51 -3.79
C GLU A 185 -0.16 -12.14 -4.33
N ILE A 186 -1.05 -11.46 -5.04
CA ILE A 186 -0.89 -10.04 -5.39
C ILE A 186 -1.54 -9.19 -4.29
N VAL A 187 -0.70 -8.45 -3.55
CA VAL A 187 -1.15 -7.61 -2.43
C VAL A 187 -1.52 -6.21 -2.89
N ALA A 188 -0.75 -5.63 -3.80
CA ALA A 188 -0.99 -4.26 -4.26
C ALA A 188 -0.55 -4.03 -5.70
N TRP A 189 -1.33 -3.22 -6.43
CA TRP A 189 -0.86 -2.47 -7.59
C TRP A 189 -0.78 -1.00 -7.21
N LEU A 190 0.43 -0.42 -7.27
CA LEU A 190 0.67 0.97 -6.96
C LEU A 190 0.99 1.75 -8.25
N CYS A 191 0.28 2.86 -8.45
CA CYS A 191 0.62 3.89 -9.42
C CYS A 191 1.56 4.88 -8.74
N VAL A 192 2.76 5.11 -9.29
CA VAL A 192 3.80 5.90 -8.62
C VAL A 192 4.38 6.92 -9.60
N GLY A 193 4.50 8.18 -9.18
CA GLY A 193 5.03 9.25 -10.02
C GLY A 193 5.08 10.60 -9.32
N TYR A 194 5.74 11.56 -9.95
CA TYR A 194 5.61 12.96 -9.56
C TYR A 194 4.17 13.42 -9.75
N VAL A 195 3.77 14.42 -8.97
CA VAL A 195 2.41 14.98 -8.99
C VAL A 195 2.48 16.50 -9.06
N ASP A 196 1.51 17.11 -9.73
CA ASP A 196 1.40 18.57 -9.77
C ASP A 196 0.92 19.14 -8.42
N GLN A 197 0.13 18.34 -7.68
CA GLN A 197 -0.35 18.73 -6.35
C GLN A 197 -0.70 17.52 -5.48
N LEU A 198 -0.69 17.72 -4.17
CA LEU A 198 -1.22 16.79 -3.18
C LEU A 198 -2.30 17.51 -2.36
N TYR A 199 -3.50 16.93 -2.33
CA TYR A 199 -4.63 17.52 -1.62
C TYR A 199 -4.46 17.46 -0.10
N GLU A 200 -4.94 18.47 0.61
CA GLU A 200 -4.94 18.50 2.08
C GLU A 200 -5.90 17.47 2.68
N GLN A 201 -7.01 17.20 1.99
CA GLN A 201 -8.04 16.27 2.45
C GLN A 201 -8.17 15.06 1.52
N PRO A 202 -8.62 13.89 2.03
CA PRO A 202 -8.90 12.73 1.20
C PRO A 202 -10.00 13.02 0.18
N GLU A 203 -9.74 12.74 -1.09
CA GLU A 203 -10.70 12.99 -2.20
C GLU A 203 -12.07 12.37 -1.94
N LEU A 204 -12.13 11.13 -1.44
CA LEU A 204 -13.39 10.45 -1.14
C LEU A 204 -14.22 11.14 -0.05
N ALA A 205 -13.55 11.83 0.89
CA ALA A 205 -14.26 12.61 1.90
C ALA A 205 -14.82 13.91 1.30
N VAL A 206 -14.04 14.61 0.48
CA VAL A 206 -14.46 15.84 -0.21
C VAL A 206 -15.61 15.56 -1.16
N LYS A 207 -15.58 14.43 -1.90
CA LYS A 207 -16.65 13.99 -2.80
C LYS A 207 -17.89 13.38 -2.08
N GLY A 208 -17.89 13.40 -0.74
CA GLY A 208 -19.03 12.91 0.05
C GLY A 208 -19.23 11.39 0.05
N TRP A 209 -18.26 10.61 -0.45
CA TRP A 209 -18.37 9.16 -0.48
C TRP A 209 -18.42 8.56 0.94
N ARG A 210 -17.52 9.00 1.83
CA ARG A 210 -17.49 8.66 3.25
C ARG A 210 -16.61 9.64 4.04
N GLN A 211 -16.97 9.93 5.28
CA GLN A 211 -16.17 10.76 6.19
C GLN A 211 -15.24 9.89 7.05
N ARG A 212 -14.15 10.50 7.56
CA ARG A 212 -13.31 9.87 8.57
C ARG A 212 -14.07 9.74 9.88
N MET A 213 -14.07 8.56 10.46
CA MET A 213 -14.67 8.35 11.79
C MET A 213 -13.80 9.01 12.87
N PRO A 214 -14.41 9.57 13.91
CA PRO A 214 -13.69 10.00 15.11
C PRO A 214 -12.94 8.82 15.73
N VAL A 215 -11.66 9.01 16.09
CA VAL A 215 -10.86 7.91 16.64
C VAL A 215 -11.42 7.38 17.96
N ALA A 216 -12.05 8.23 18.76
CA ALA A 216 -12.68 7.85 20.03
C ALA A 216 -13.76 6.76 19.87
N GLU A 217 -14.45 6.71 18.72
CA GLU A 217 -15.46 5.68 18.42
C GLU A 217 -14.82 4.30 18.12
N LEU A 218 -13.50 4.24 17.93
CA LEU A 218 -12.76 3.03 17.54
C LEU A 218 -11.92 2.48 18.70
N ILE A 219 -11.97 3.09 19.89
CA ILE A 219 -11.18 2.72 21.06
C ILE A 219 -12.08 2.01 22.07
N PHE A 220 -11.69 0.82 22.49
CA PHE A 220 -12.35 0.04 23.52
C PHE A 220 -11.33 -0.32 24.61
N ALA A 221 -11.74 -0.28 25.86
CA ALA A 221 -10.91 -0.69 27.00
C ALA A 221 -11.07 -2.19 27.26
N ASP A 222 -9.97 -2.92 27.26
CA ASP A 222 -9.81 -4.35 27.60
C ASP A 222 -10.63 -5.33 26.75
N ARG A 223 -11.86 -4.99 26.35
CA ARG A 223 -12.77 -5.87 25.60
C ARG A 223 -13.52 -5.09 24.54
N TRP A 224 -13.87 -5.78 23.47
CA TRP A 224 -14.69 -5.21 22.40
C TRP A 224 -16.02 -4.67 22.97
N GLY A 225 -16.36 -3.44 22.60
CA GLY A 225 -17.63 -2.78 23.01
C GLY A 225 -17.56 -2.03 24.34
N ASN A 226 -16.48 -2.12 25.13
CA ASN A 226 -16.29 -1.31 26.33
C ASN A 226 -15.86 0.11 25.94
N GLY A 227 -16.78 1.08 26.05
CA GLY A 227 -16.60 2.44 25.55
C GLY A 227 -15.85 3.43 26.47
N GLU A 228 -15.09 2.98 27.46
CA GLU A 228 -14.20 3.86 28.24
C GLU A 228 -12.83 3.97 27.56
N GLY A 229 -12.81 4.75 26.51
CA GLY A 229 -11.58 5.06 25.77
C GLY A 229 -10.80 6.21 26.40
N ILE A 230 -9.68 6.53 25.77
CA ILE A 230 -8.85 7.70 26.10
C ILE A 230 -9.62 8.96 25.68
N GLU A 231 -9.80 9.92 26.58
CA GLU A 231 -10.32 11.26 26.30
C GLU A 231 -9.36 12.09 25.43
#